data_619206fd90e478da3258b8d4cece6850
#
_entry.id   619206fd90e478da3258b8d4cece6850
#
_cell.length_a   1.000
_cell.length_b   1.000
_cell.length_c   1.000
_cell.angle_alpha   90.00
_cell.angle_beta   90.00
_cell.angle_gamma   90.00
#
_symmetry.space_group_name_H-M   'P 1'
#
loop_
_entity.id
_entity.type
_entity.pdbx_description
1 polymer ?
#
loop_
_entity_poly.entity_id
_entity_poly.type
_entity_poly.pdbx_seq_one_letter_code
_entity_poly.pdbx_strand_id
1 'polypeptide(L)'
;MARQPIKTIDPNVDLSSALKLPEELPKPWDAATLFGRSAPLELEIGSGRGLFISNAAGQFPHHNFLGVEIGVKYARYCADLLIRQHRTNAIIVCGDAALVLQHTIPCETLTAVHVYFPDPWWKRAHRKRRVLRPEVLQLIESRLMPGGTLHFWTDVEEYFTSTLHLLAKTTTLQGPFEVPEQEAENEMDYHTHFERRTRLGGEKVYRAMYKKGDNPKEG
;
A
#
# COMPACT_ATOMS: atom_id res chain seq x y z
N MET A 1 -0.63 -23.71 -5.85
CA MET A 1 0.58 -24.01 -5.04
C MET A 1 0.39 -23.47 -3.62
N ALA A 2 0.79 -24.25 -2.59
CA ALA A 2 0.71 -23.82 -1.21
C ALA A 2 1.61 -22.58 -0.95
N ARG A 3 1.16 -21.62 -0.13
CA ARG A 3 1.99 -20.50 0.32
C ARG A 3 3.23 -21.06 1.04
N GLN A 4 4.42 -20.76 0.54
CA GLN A 4 5.63 -21.04 1.30
C GLN A 4 5.57 -20.29 2.64
N PRO A 5 5.84 -20.95 3.77
CA PRO A 5 5.83 -20.28 5.06
C PRO A 5 6.91 -19.18 5.09
N ILE A 6 6.57 -18.04 5.68
CA ILE A 6 7.54 -16.97 5.93
C ILE A 6 8.51 -17.46 7.00
N LYS A 7 9.82 -17.31 6.75
CA LYS A 7 10.82 -17.51 7.80
C LYS A 7 10.55 -16.55 8.96
N THR A 8 10.60 -17.05 10.16
CA THR A 8 10.54 -16.21 11.35
C THR A 8 11.86 -15.46 11.47
N ILE A 9 11.79 -14.15 11.57
CA ILE A 9 12.97 -13.32 11.83
C ILE A 9 13.36 -13.47 13.31
N ASP A 10 14.65 -13.60 13.56
CA ASP A 10 15.18 -13.67 14.93
C ASP A 10 14.64 -12.46 15.74
N PRO A 11 14.06 -12.67 16.91
CA PRO A 11 13.58 -11.58 17.76
C PRO A 11 14.63 -10.53 18.11
N ASN A 12 15.92 -10.94 18.16
CA ASN A 12 17.05 -10.07 18.52
C ASN A 12 17.57 -9.22 17.34
N VAL A 13 17.08 -9.40 16.11
CA VAL A 13 17.48 -8.55 14.99
C VAL A 13 16.93 -7.14 15.21
N ASP A 14 17.80 -6.15 15.20
CA ASP A 14 17.40 -4.74 15.23
C ASP A 14 16.74 -4.33 13.92
N LEU A 15 15.47 -4.05 13.97
CA LEU A 15 14.66 -3.59 12.85
C LEU A 15 14.25 -2.12 12.98
N SER A 16 14.75 -1.42 14.00
CA SER A 16 14.29 -0.07 14.37
C SER A 16 14.43 0.97 13.26
N SER A 17 15.37 0.77 12.34
CA SER A 17 15.57 1.66 11.17
C SER A 17 14.48 1.54 10.12
N ALA A 18 13.78 0.39 10.03
CA ALA A 18 12.78 0.12 8.99
C ALA A 18 11.41 -0.33 9.55
N LEU A 19 11.27 -0.60 10.84
CA LEU A 19 10.03 -0.99 11.49
C LEU A 19 9.65 0.02 12.57
N LYS A 20 8.40 0.48 12.52
CA LYS A 20 7.81 1.38 13.52
C LYS A 20 6.48 0.84 14.01
N LEU A 21 6.11 1.20 15.22
CA LEU A 21 4.74 1.12 15.71
C LEU A 21 4.04 2.49 15.47
N PRO A 22 2.70 2.55 15.42
CA PRO A 22 1.99 3.82 15.21
C PRO A 22 2.33 4.93 16.22
N GLU A 23 2.61 4.54 17.48
CA GLU A 23 3.02 5.46 18.54
C GLU A 23 4.43 6.03 18.40
N GLU A 24 5.28 5.40 17.59
CA GLU A 24 6.66 5.83 17.31
C GLU A 24 6.74 6.81 16.13
N LEU A 25 5.61 7.03 15.44
CA LEU A 25 5.54 8.00 14.35
C LEU A 25 5.59 9.43 14.90
N PRO A 26 6.20 10.39 14.16
CA PRO A 26 6.32 11.78 14.59
C PRO A 26 4.96 12.41 14.96
N LYS A 27 4.94 13.18 16.05
CA LYS A 27 3.76 13.93 16.52
C LYS A 27 4.17 15.37 16.88
N PRO A 28 3.79 16.39 16.10
CA PRO A 28 2.97 16.33 14.88
C PRO A 28 3.64 15.53 13.77
N TRP A 29 2.84 15.08 12.81
CA TRP A 29 3.35 14.33 11.66
C TRP A 29 4.37 15.15 10.88
N ASP A 30 5.51 14.55 10.63
CA ASP A 30 6.54 15.07 9.75
C ASP A 30 7.28 13.93 9.05
N ALA A 31 7.02 13.77 7.75
CA ALA A 31 7.68 12.76 6.93
C ALA A 31 9.20 13.01 6.82
N ALA A 32 9.64 14.28 6.82
CA ALA A 32 11.06 14.58 6.77
C ALA A 32 11.81 14.10 8.02
N THR A 33 11.20 14.23 9.19
CA THR A 33 11.74 13.67 10.43
C THR A 33 11.77 12.14 10.39
N LEU A 34 10.72 11.50 9.84
CA LEU A 34 10.64 10.04 9.80
C LEU A 34 11.69 9.42 8.85
N PHE A 35 11.90 10.03 7.68
CA PHE A 35 12.79 9.51 6.63
C PHE A 35 14.15 10.20 6.55
N GLY A 36 14.41 11.23 7.39
CA GLY A 36 15.62 12.04 7.34
C GLY A 36 15.72 12.93 6.09
N ARG A 37 14.64 13.06 5.31
CA ARG A 37 14.59 13.86 4.08
C ARG A 37 13.16 14.24 3.70
N SER A 38 13.00 15.36 2.99
CA SER A 38 11.75 15.73 2.32
C SER A 38 11.71 15.11 0.92
N ALA A 39 10.65 14.36 0.61
CA ALA A 39 10.41 13.73 -0.69
C ALA A 39 8.92 13.41 -0.85
N PRO A 40 8.42 13.21 -2.08
CA PRO A 40 7.07 12.68 -2.30
C PRO A 40 6.85 11.40 -1.49
N LEU A 41 5.70 11.29 -0.82
CA LEU A 41 5.38 10.16 0.04
C LEU A 41 4.29 9.29 -0.57
N GLU A 42 4.58 8.00 -0.69
CA GLU A 42 3.62 6.98 -1.13
C GLU A 42 3.31 6.01 0.02
N LEU A 43 2.06 5.55 0.07
CA LEU A 43 1.59 4.62 1.10
C LEU A 43 1.21 3.28 0.48
N GLU A 44 1.72 2.17 1.00
CA GLU A 44 1.21 0.83 0.70
C GLU A 44 0.37 0.31 1.87
N ILE A 45 -0.85 -0.14 1.60
CA ILE A 45 -1.74 -0.75 2.57
C ILE A 45 -1.70 -2.28 2.42
N GLY A 46 -1.21 -2.97 3.45
CA GLY A 46 -1.04 -4.41 3.45
C GLY A 46 0.24 -4.86 2.76
N SER A 47 1.40 -4.38 3.21
CA SER A 47 2.69 -4.66 2.55
C SER A 47 3.08 -6.14 2.52
N GLY A 48 2.48 -6.97 3.36
CA GLY A 48 2.69 -8.40 3.35
C GLY A 48 4.17 -8.79 3.41
N ARG A 49 4.69 -9.41 2.34
CA ARG A 49 6.11 -9.80 2.22
C ARG A 49 7.03 -8.68 1.71
N GLY A 50 6.50 -7.51 1.42
CA GLY A 50 7.28 -6.32 1.07
C GLY A 50 7.85 -6.29 -0.34
N LEU A 51 7.36 -7.12 -1.28
CA LEU A 51 7.90 -7.14 -2.64
C LEU A 51 7.70 -5.78 -3.32
N PHE A 52 6.46 -5.24 -3.27
CA PHE A 52 6.18 -3.95 -3.88
C PHE A 52 7.02 -2.84 -3.26
N ILE A 53 6.90 -2.64 -1.95
CA ILE A 53 7.58 -1.51 -1.29
C ILE A 53 9.10 -1.57 -1.46
N SER A 54 9.69 -2.77 -1.45
CA SER A 54 11.13 -2.93 -1.63
C SER A 54 11.57 -2.62 -3.07
N ASN A 55 10.79 -3.05 -4.07
CA ASN A 55 11.07 -2.77 -5.48
C ASN A 55 10.85 -1.29 -5.78
N ALA A 56 9.71 -0.73 -5.36
CA ALA A 56 9.39 0.67 -5.56
C ALA A 56 10.44 1.60 -4.93
N ALA A 57 10.86 1.30 -3.70
CA ALA A 57 11.93 2.06 -3.04
C ALA A 57 13.26 2.02 -3.79
N GLY A 58 13.55 0.90 -4.47
CA GLY A 58 14.75 0.79 -5.31
C GLY A 58 14.62 1.49 -6.65
N GLN A 59 13.45 1.43 -7.28
CA GLN A 59 13.19 2.04 -8.59
C GLN A 59 13.03 3.57 -8.49
N PHE A 60 12.45 4.06 -7.38
CA PHE A 60 12.17 5.48 -7.16
C PHE A 60 12.93 6.01 -5.93
N PRO A 61 14.27 6.13 -6.01
CA PRO A 61 15.08 6.55 -4.87
C PRO A 61 14.78 7.99 -4.39
N HIS A 62 14.07 8.78 -5.20
CA HIS A 62 13.68 10.15 -4.85
C HIS A 62 12.29 10.24 -4.19
N HIS A 63 11.59 9.11 -3.99
CA HIS A 63 10.34 9.03 -3.23
C HIS A 63 10.59 8.37 -1.87
N ASN A 64 9.71 8.64 -0.91
CA ASN A 64 9.60 7.93 0.35
C ASN A 64 8.41 6.97 0.31
N PHE A 65 8.56 5.79 0.90
CA PHE A 65 7.55 4.77 0.93
C PHE A 65 7.21 4.38 2.37
N LEU A 66 5.94 4.51 2.74
CA LEU A 66 5.41 4.04 4.01
C LEU A 66 4.55 2.80 3.76
N GLY A 67 4.94 1.65 4.25
CA GLY A 67 4.12 0.45 4.25
C GLY A 67 3.37 0.30 5.57
N VAL A 68 2.11 -0.11 5.53
CA VAL A 68 1.36 -0.47 6.74
C VAL A 68 0.95 -1.93 6.66
N GLU A 69 1.32 -2.72 7.67
CA GLU A 69 1.01 -4.15 7.73
C GLU A 69 0.54 -4.52 9.14
N ILE A 70 -0.65 -5.12 9.22
CA ILE A 70 -1.26 -5.48 10.50
C ILE A 70 -0.67 -6.74 11.12
N GLY A 71 -0.15 -7.63 10.29
CA GLY A 71 0.43 -8.91 10.73
C GLY A 71 1.86 -8.73 11.21
N VAL A 72 2.11 -8.77 12.51
CA VAL A 72 3.44 -8.57 13.13
C VAL A 72 4.54 -9.38 12.45
N LYS A 73 4.28 -10.67 12.14
CA LYS A 73 5.25 -11.54 11.47
C LYS A 73 5.60 -11.03 10.07
N TYR A 74 4.61 -10.51 9.32
CA TYR A 74 4.81 -9.95 7.99
C TYR A 74 5.52 -8.60 8.05
N ALA A 75 5.13 -7.73 8.97
CA ALA A 75 5.77 -6.44 9.17
C ALA A 75 7.27 -6.59 9.49
N ARG A 76 7.62 -7.50 10.42
CA ARG A 76 9.02 -7.82 10.74
C ARG A 76 9.79 -8.37 9.54
N TYR A 77 9.17 -9.29 8.79
CA TYR A 77 9.78 -9.87 7.59
C TYR A 77 10.04 -8.79 6.51
N CYS A 78 9.07 -7.91 6.29
CA CYS A 78 9.19 -6.81 5.34
C CYS A 78 10.31 -5.85 5.75
N ALA A 79 10.36 -5.43 7.01
CA ALA A 79 11.40 -4.55 7.53
C ALA A 79 12.81 -5.16 7.40
N ASP A 80 12.97 -6.45 7.71
CA ASP A 80 14.23 -7.17 7.50
C ASP A 80 14.63 -7.19 6.01
N LEU A 81 13.66 -7.37 5.10
CA LEU A 81 13.90 -7.31 3.66
C LEU A 81 14.41 -5.92 3.25
N LEU A 82 13.78 -4.84 3.75
CA LEU A 82 14.20 -3.48 3.45
C LEU A 82 15.63 -3.19 3.93
N ILE A 83 15.97 -3.63 5.14
CA ILE A 83 17.33 -3.48 5.70
C ILE A 83 18.34 -4.24 4.86
N ARG A 84 18.09 -5.52 4.56
CA ARG A 84 19.01 -6.34 3.74
C ARG A 84 19.20 -5.81 2.32
N GLN A 85 18.22 -5.10 1.78
CA GLN A 85 18.29 -4.48 0.47
C GLN A 85 18.71 -2.99 0.52
N HIS A 86 19.10 -2.49 1.70
CA HIS A 86 19.53 -1.10 1.90
C HIS A 86 18.51 -0.07 1.42
N ARG A 87 17.21 -0.32 1.67
CA ARG A 87 16.11 0.59 1.30
C ARG A 87 15.89 1.62 2.41
N THR A 88 16.70 2.68 2.41
CA THR A 88 16.63 3.74 3.44
C THR A 88 15.47 4.71 3.26
N ASN A 89 14.78 4.66 2.10
CA ASN A 89 13.62 5.46 1.76
C ASN A 89 12.29 4.71 1.95
N ALA A 90 12.31 3.59 2.67
CA ALA A 90 11.11 2.80 2.96
C ALA A 90 11.05 2.41 4.44
N ILE A 91 9.86 2.54 5.04
CA ILE A 91 9.59 2.20 6.44
C ILE A 91 8.28 1.43 6.51
N ILE A 92 8.23 0.43 7.39
CA ILE A 92 7.01 -0.35 7.69
C ILE A 92 6.45 0.08 9.03
N VAL A 93 5.15 0.35 9.06
CA VAL A 93 4.38 0.53 10.30
C VAL A 93 3.61 -0.76 10.57
N CYS A 94 3.88 -1.37 11.74
CA CYS A 94 3.12 -2.52 12.19
C CYS A 94 1.83 -2.05 12.87
N GLY A 95 0.70 -2.05 12.12
CA GLY A 95 -0.55 -1.51 12.64
C GLY A 95 -1.73 -1.60 11.68
N ASP A 96 -2.86 -1.04 12.09
CA ASP A 96 -4.06 -0.91 11.26
C ASP A 96 -3.96 0.34 10.36
N ALA A 97 -4.03 0.13 9.05
CA ALA A 97 -3.93 1.21 8.07
C ALA A 97 -5.04 2.27 8.20
N ALA A 98 -6.25 1.87 8.60
CA ALA A 98 -7.33 2.82 8.83
C ALA A 98 -7.00 3.78 9.98
N LEU A 99 -6.42 3.26 11.07
CA LEU A 99 -6.01 4.08 12.22
C LEU A 99 -4.82 4.99 11.88
N VAL A 100 -3.85 4.48 11.11
CA VAL A 100 -2.70 5.28 10.64
C VAL A 100 -3.18 6.43 9.75
N LEU A 101 -4.05 6.15 8.76
CA LEU A 101 -4.65 7.17 7.92
C LEU A 101 -5.44 8.20 8.73
N GLN A 102 -6.24 7.74 9.70
CA GLN A 102 -7.13 8.60 10.47
C GLN A 102 -6.40 9.52 11.45
N HIS A 103 -5.39 8.99 12.15
CA HIS A 103 -4.82 9.66 13.31
C HIS A 103 -3.39 10.18 13.11
N THR A 104 -2.71 9.76 12.02
CA THR A 104 -1.30 10.08 11.85
C THR A 104 -1.04 10.90 10.60
N ILE A 105 -1.52 10.46 9.44
CA ILE A 105 -1.21 11.12 8.16
C ILE A 105 -2.15 12.31 7.94
N PRO A 106 -1.65 13.53 7.76
CA PRO A 106 -2.48 14.70 7.47
C PRO A 106 -3.17 14.61 6.10
N CYS A 107 -4.16 15.47 5.89
CA CYS A 107 -4.76 15.64 4.56
C CYS A 107 -3.72 16.12 3.54
N GLU A 108 -3.91 15.72 2.29
CA GLU A 108 -3.11 16.18 1.14
C GLU A 108 -1.59 15.95 1.29
N THR A 109 -1.22 14.83 1.90
CA THR A 109 0.18 14.45 2.15
C THR A 109 0.72 13.42 1.17
N LEU A 110 -0.15 12.51 0.68
CA LEU A 110 0.26 11.35 -0.10
C LEU A 110 0.20 11.63 -1.60
N THR A 111 1.27 11.31 -2.31
CA THR A 111 1.31 11.32 -3.78
C THR A 111 0.65 10.10 -4.39
N ALA A 112 0.72 8.96 -3.71
CA ALA A 112 0.02 7.74 -4.12
C ALA A 112 -0.35 6.86 -2.93
N VAL A 113 -1.43 6.08 -3.11
CA VAL A 113 -1.80 4.97 -2.21
C VAL A 113 -1.92 3.70 -3.03
N HIS A 114 -1.29 2.64 -2.55
CA HIS A 114 -1.22 1.33 -3.18
C HIS A 114 -1.94 0.29 -2.34
N VAL A 115 -2.88 -0.44 -2.96
CA VAL A 115 -3.61 -1.54 -2.32
C VAL A 115 -3.61 -2.73 -3.26
N TYR A 116 -2.74 -3.69 -2.99
CA TYR A 116 -2.51 -4.82 -3.85
C TYR A 116 -2.92 -6.13 -3.20
N PHE A 117 -3.83 -6.86 -3.84
CA PHE A 117 -4.32 -8.18 -3.44
C PHE A 117 -4.76 -8.24 -1.97
N PRO A 118 -5.58 -7.28 -1.51
CA PRO A 118 -6.10 -7.31 -0.15
C PRO A 118 -6.96 -8.54 0.06
N ASP A 119 -7.04 -9.02 1.31
CA ASP A 119 -7.85 -10.19 1.67
C ASP A 119 -9.31 -10.01 1.24
N PRO A 120 -9.87 -10.89 0.41
CA PRO A 120 -11.19 -10.70 -0.19
C PRO A 120 -12.36 -11.01 0.77
N TRP A 121 -12.09 -11.73 1.88
CA TRP A 121 -13.09 -12.08 2.88
C TRP A 121 -14.40 -12.61 2.25
N TRP A 122 -14.33 -13.75 1.57
CA TRP A 122 -15.38 -14.36 0.77
C TRP A 122 -16.74 -14.48 1.46
N LYS A 123 -16.75 -14.86 2.76
CA LYS A 123 -17.98 -15.02 3.50
C LYS A 123 -18.64 -13.66 3.75
N ARG A 124 -19.93 -13.52 3.40
CA ARG A 124 -20.70 -12.28 3.56
C ARG A 124 -20.55 -11.65 4.96
N ALA A 125 -20.59 -12.48 6.02
CA ALA A 125 -20.39 -12.01 7.40
C ALA A 125 -19.00 -11.40 7.67
N HIS A 126 -18.01 -11.74 6.84
CA HIS A 126 -16.62 -11.26 6.98
C HIS A 126 -16.29 -10.08 6.08
N ARG A 127 -17.14 -9.69 5.14
CA ARG A 127 -16.87 -8.55 4.21
C ARG A 127 -16.58 -7.24 4.92
N LYS A 128 -17.12 -7.06 6.15
CA LYS A 128 -16.77 -5.91 7.01
C LYS A 128 -15.30 -5.83 7.41
N ARG A 129 -14.52 -6.89 7.18
CA ARG A 129 -13.06 -6.93 7.42
C ARG A 129 -12.25 -6.49 6.21
N ARG A 130 -12.89 -6.30 5.04
CA ARG A 130 -12.21 -5.77 3.86
C ARG A 130 -11.59 -4.42 4.18
N VAL A 131 -10.37 -4.20 3.73
CA VAL A 131 -9.68 -2.94 3.99
C VAL A 131 -10.33 -1.78 3.23
N LEU A 132 -10.73 -1.99 1.97
CA LEU A 132 -11.41 -0.97 1.17
C LEU A 132 -12.91 -0.90 1.52
N ARG A 133 -13.21 -0.22 2.61
CA ARG A 133 -14.55 0.14 3.10
C ARG A 133 -14.80 1.62 2.80
N PRO A 134 -16.07 2.09 2.78
CA PRO A 134 -16.39 3.49 2.52
C PRO A 134 -15.54 4.47 3.33
N GLU A 135 -15.40 4.23 4.64
CA GLU A 135 -14.66 5.10 5.55
C GLU A 135 -13.17 5.17 5.20
N VAL A 136 -12.57 4.04 4.81
CA VAL A 136 -11.16 3.97 4.42
C VAL A 136 -10.94 4.62 3.06
N LEU A 137 -11.86 4.45 2.10
CA LEU A 137 -11.79 5.10 0.80
C LEU A 137 -11.86 6.63 0.93
N GLN A 138 -12.72 7.15 1.80
CA GLN A 138 -12.80 8.58 2.10
C GLN A 138 -11.53 9.10 2.81
N LEU A 139 -10.95 8.30 3.73
CA LEU A 139 -9.66 8.63 4.34
C LEU A 139 -8.56 8.69 3.27
N ILE A 140 -8.46 7.68 2.39
CA ILE A 140 -7.48 7.67 1.29
C ILE A 140 -7.63 8.94 0.46
N GLU A 141 -8.84 9.24 -0.01
CA GLU A 141 -9.10 10.45 -0.80
C GLU A 141 -8.66 11.73 -0.09
N SER A 142 -8.99 11.86 1.20
CA SER A 142 -8.62 13.05 1.98
C SER A 142 -7.09 13.16 2.19
N ARG A 143 -6.37 12.04 2.25
CA ARG A 143 -4.92 12.03 2.45
C ARG A 143 -4.13 12.18 1.16
N LEU A 144 -4.72 11.83 0.02
CA LEU A 144 -4.12 12.12 -1.29
C LEU A 144 -4.03 13.62 -1.52
N MET A 145 -2.89 14.09 -2.01
CA MET A 145 -2.74 15.45 -2.50
C MET A 145 -3.50 15.63 -3.82
N PRO A 146 -3.83 16.87 -4.24
CA PRO A 146 -4.34 17.11 -5.59
C PRO A 146 -3.45 16.47 -6.64
N GLY A 147 -4.04 15.76 -7.61
CA GLY A 147 -3.31 14.97 -8.59
C GLY A 147 -2.77 13.62 -8.10
N GLY A 148 -2.86 13.33 -6.81
CA GLY A 148 -2.44 12.05 -6.23
C GLY A 148 -3.28 10.87 -6.67
N THR A 149 -2.74 9.64 -6.60
CA THR A 149 -3.34 8.44 -7.20
C THR A 149 -3.63 7.35 -6.18
N LEU A 150 -4.72 6.60 -6.42
CA LEU A 150 -5.01 5.33 -5.74
C LEU A 150 -4.86 4.19 -6.75
N HIS A 151 -4.03 3.21 -6.43
CA HIS A 151 -3.86 1.98 -7.20
C HIS A 151 -4.52 0.81 -6.45
N PHE A 152 -5.44 0.11 -7.11
CA PHE A 152 -6.12 -1.05 -6.55
C PHE A 152 -6.05 -2.24 -7.51
N TRP A 153 -5.44 -3.35 -7.06
CA TRP A 153 -5.31 -4.57 -7.83
C TRP A 153 -5.80 -5.77 -7.01
N THR A 154 -6.45 -6.72 -7.68
CA THR A 154 -6.92 -7.97 -7.06
C THR A 154 -7.12 -9.06 -8.14
N ASP A 155 -7.06 -10.31 -7.73
CA ASP A 155 -7.41 -11.49 -8.54
C ASP A 155 -8.90 -11.88 -8.39
N VAL A 156 -9.67 -11.13 -7.58
CA VAL A 156 -11.05 -11.44 -7.22
C VAL A 156 -12.02 -10.47 -7.86
N GLU A 157 -12.68 -10.90 -8.94
CA GLU A 157 -13.62 -10.08 -9.72
C GLU A 157 -14.73 -9.44 -8.90
N GLU A 158 -15.37 -10.21 -7.99
CA GLU A 158 -16.42 -9.68 -7.12
C GLU A 158 -15.92 -8.57 -6.21
N TYR A 159 -14.70 -8.73 -5.66
CA TYR A 159 -14.10 -7.68 -4.84
C TYR A 159 -13.74 -6.45 -5.67
N PHE A 160 -13.19 -6.65 -6.87
CA PHE A 160 -12.90 -5.58 -7.81
C PHE A 160 -14.15 -4.77 -8.11
N THR A 161 -15.19 -5.40 -8.67
CA THR A 161 -16.43 -4.74 -9.08
C THR A 161 -17.13 -4.03 -7.92
N SER A 162 -17.20 -4.67 -6.74
CA SER A 162 -17.80 -4.06 -5.55
C SER A 162 -17.01 -2.85 -5.06
N THR A 163 -15.68 -2.88 -5.16
CA THR A 163 -14.83 -1.74 -4.77
C THR A 163 -14.96 -0.57 -5.73
N LEU A 164 -15.02 -0.81 -7.06
CA LEU A 164 -15.29 0.26 -8.03
C LEU A 164 -16.63 0.94 -7.75
N HIS A 165 -17.66 0.15 -7.45
CA HIS A 165 -18.98 0.70 -7.10
C HIS A 165 -18.94 1.54 -5.80
N LEU A 166 -18.17 1.10 -4.79
CA LEU A 166 -17.98 1.88 -3.57
C LEU A 166 -17.24 3.19 -3.85
N LEU A 167 -16.15 3.15 -4.62
CA LEU A 167 -15.40 4.35 -5.01
C LEU A 167 -16.30 5.39 -5.68
N ALA A 168 -17.07 4.98 -6.69
CA ALA A 168 -18.01 5.86 -7.39
C ALA A 168 -19.08 6.46 -6.48
N LYS A 169 -19.48 5.75 -5.41
CA LYS A 169 -20.52 6.18 -4.49
C LYS A 169 -20.02 7.05 -3.34
N THR A 170 -18.77 6.84 -2.90
CA THR A 170 -18.29 7.39 -1.60
C THR A 170 -17.12 8.36 -1.74
N THR A 171 -16.57 8.53 -2.94
CA THR A 171 -15.47 9.46 -3.22
C THR A 171 -15.73 10.28 -4.47
N THR A 172 -14.92 11.33 -4.67
CA THR A 172 -14.89 12.14 -5.89
C THR A 172 -13.68 11.81 -6.78
N LEU A 173 -12.95 10.75 -6.45
CA LEU A 173 -11.80 10.30 -7.23
C LEU A 173 -12.21 9.98 -8.68
N GLN A 174 -11.45 10.52 -9.62
CA GLN A 174 -11.66 10.31 -11.04
C GLN A 174 -11.12 8.93 -11.44
N GLY A 175 -11.87 8.18 -12.24
CA GLY A 175 -11.50 6.85 -12.69
C GLY A 175 -12.73 5.93 -12.87
N PRO A 176 -12.53 4.61 -13.05
CA PRO A 176 -11.23 3.95 -13.11
C PRO A 176 -10.47 4.26 -14.39
N PHE A 177 -9.18 4.55 -14.28
CA PHE A 177 -8.27 4.57 -15.43
C PHE A 177 -7.73 3.16 -15.63
N GLU A 178 -7.58 2.77 -16.88
CA GLU A 178 -7.02 1.48 -17.25
C GLU A 178 -5.52 1.44 -16.90
N VAL A 179 -5.10 0.32 -16.33
CA VAL A 179 -3.69 0.04 -16.04
C VAL A 179 -3.28 -1.13 -16.92
N PRO A 180 -2.51 -0.88 -18.01
CA PRO A 180 -2.09 -1.94 -18.90
C PRO A 180 -1.22 -2.96 -18.16
N GLU A 181 -1.36 -4.22 -18.55
CA GLU A 181 -0.47 -5.27 -18.08
C GLU A 181 0.91 -5.09 -18.73
N GLN A 182 1.93 -4.95 -17.90
CA GLN A 182 3.31 -4.97 -18.37
C GLN A 182 3.80 -6.41 -18.49
N GLU A 183 4.50 -6.72 -19.56
CA GLU A 183 5.21 -8.00 -19.67
C GLU A 183 6.30 -8.05 -18.60
N ALA A 184 6.38 -9.21 -17.92
CA ALA A 184 7.37 -9.43 -16.89
C ALA A 184 8.50 -10.29 -17.47
N GLU A 185 9.71 -9.75 -17.56
CA GLU A 185 10.90 -10.46 -18.01
C GLU A 185 11.60 -11.19 -16.86
N ASN A 186 11.41 -10.67 -15.61
CA ASN A 186 12.05 -11.23 -14.42
C ASN A 186 11.13 -11.11 -13.17
N GLU A 187 11.57 -11.68 -12.04
CA GLU A 187 10.79 -11.69 -10.80
C GLU A 187 10.54 -10.30 -10.20
N MET A 188 11.37 -9.32 -10.52
CA MET A 188 11.28 -7.96 -10.00
C MET A 188 10.22 -7.12 -10.72
N ASP A 189 9.74 -7.58 -11.88
CA ASP A 189 8.73 -6.87 -12.68
C ASP A 189 7.32 -7.05 -12.14
N TYR A 190 7.14 -7.98 -11.19
CA TYR A 190 5.87 -8.14 -10.49
C TYR A 190 5.78 -7.21 -9.27
N HIS A 191 4.64 -6.54 -9.10
CA HIS A 191 4.41 -5.70 -7.93
C HIS A 191 4.32 -6.52 -6.64
N THR A 192 3.75 -7.73 -6.70
CA THR A 192 3.60 -8.57 -5.53
C THR A 192 3.86 -10.05 -5.85
N HIS A 193 4.20 -10.84 -4.82
CA HIS A 193 4.25 -12.31 -4.95
C HIS A 193 2.89 -12.91 -5.34
N PHE A 194 1.77 -12.23 -5.01
CA PHE A 194 0.44 -12.65 -5.41
C PHE A 194 0.25 -12.44 -6.91
N GLU A 195 0.57 -11.26 -7.43
CA GLU A 195 0.51 -10.99 -8.86
C GLU A 195 1.30 -12.02 -9.65
N ARG A 196 2.57 -12.23 -9.25
CA ARG A 196 3.44 -13.22 -9.90
C ARG A 196 2.76 -14.59 -9.97
N ARG A 197 2.24 -15.09 -8.85
CA ARG A 197 1.58 -16.40 -8.80
C ARG A 197 0.32 -16.45 -9.67
N THR A 198 -0.52 -15.44 -9.60
CA THR A 198 -1.78 -15.32 -10.36
C THR A 198 -1.48 -15.32 -11.86
N ARG A 199 -0.55 -14.49 -12.30
CA ARG A 199 -0.16 -14.40 -13.72
C ARG A 199 0.50 -15.68 -14.23
N LEU A 200 1.42 -16.26 -13.48
CA LEU A 200 2.04 -17.56 -13.83
C LEU A 200 1.03 -18.71 -13.81
N GLY A 201 -0.05 -18.61 -13.05
CA GLY A 201 -1.18 -19.54 -13.07
C GLY A 201 -2.16 -19.33 -14.21
N GLY A 202 -1.97 -18.32 -15.07
CA GLY A 202 -2.90 -17.94 -16.13
C GLY A 202 -4.19 -17.31 -15.63
N GLU A 203 -4.23 -16.90 -14.37
CA GLU A 203 -5.40 -16.25 -13.77
C GLU A 203 -5.35 -14.73 -14.02
N LYS A 204 -6.53 -14.12 -14.17
CA LYS A 204 -6.67 -12.69 -14.47
C LYS A 204 -6.37 -11.84 -13.23
N VAL A 205 -5.64 -10.75 -13.43
CA VAL A 205 -5.45 -9.67 -12.46
C VAL A 205 -6.29 -8.47 -12.90
N TYR A 206 -7.20 -8.03 -12.02
CA TYR A 206 -8.01 -6.83 -12.20
C TYR A 206 -7.26 -5.64 -11.63
N ARG A 207 -7.09 -4.59 -12.42
CA ARG A 207 -6.30 -3.40 -12.08
C ARG A 207 -7.13 -2.15 -12.30
N ALA A 208 -7.09 -1.22 -11.37
CA ALA A 208 -7.66 0.10 -11.51
C ALA A 208 -6.76 1.15 -10.88
N MET A 209 -6.71 2.31 -11.50
CA MET A 209 -6.12 3.52 -10.97
C MET A 209 -7.20 4.60 -10.86
N TYR A 210 -7.16 5.37 -9.78
CA TYR A 210 -8.00 6.55 -9.58
C TYR A 210 -7.10 7.74 -9.28
N LYS A 211 -7.56 8.94 -9.62
CA LYS A 211 -6.82 10.20 -9.39
C LYS A 211 -7.68 11.18 -8.61
N LYS A 212 -7.12 11.83 -7.62
CA LYS A 212 -7.75 12.99 -6.98
C LYS A 212 -7.70 14.18 -7.95
N GLY A 213 -8.82 14.85 -8.15
CA GLY A 213 -8.88 16.05 -8.96
C GLY A 213 -7.90 17.12 -8.46
N ASP A 214 -7.40 17.94 -9.37
CA ASP A 214 -6.63 19.12 -9.00
C ASP A 214 -7.57 20.10 -8.28
N ASN A 215 -7.10 20.80 -7.24
CA ASN A 215 -7.87 21.89 -6.65
C ASN A 215 -8.22 22.88 -7.77
N PRO A 216 -9.50 23.35 -7.85
CA PRO A 216 -9.80 24.44 -8.77
C PRO A 216 -8.85 25.59 -8.42
N LYS A 217 -8.06 26.04 -9.42
CA LYS A 217 -7.27 27.25 -9.27
C LYS A 217 -8.25 28.33 -8.79
N GLU A 218 -8.02 28.88 -7.61
CA GLU A 218 -8.67 30.10 -7.18
C GLU A 218 -8.40 31.14 -8.28
N GLY A 219 -9.46 31.44 -9.04
CA GLY A 219 -9.45 32.46 -10.10
C GLY A 219 -9.66 33.84 -9.51
#